data_4bf59e55300a80ab5617c51c4b2a5ac1
#
_entry.id   4bf59e55300a80ab5617c51c4b2a5ac1
#
_cell.length_a   1.000
_cell.length_b   1.000
_cell.length_c   1.000
_cell.angle_alpha   90.00
_cell.angle_beta   90.00
_cell.angle_gamma   90.00
#
_symmetry.space_group_name_H-M   'P 1'
#
loop_
_entity.id
_entity.type
_entity.pdbx_description
1 polymer ?
#
loop_
_entity_poly.entity_id
_entity_poly.type
_entity_poly.pdbx_seq_one_letter_code
_entity_poly.pdbx_strand_id
1 'polypeptide(L)'
;LAIKTLNQNFTLDIRNYVTVNFYQMAEIVDAFGGVDIQLTAEEVYSLNENLWNLSQESPGSVVSSDFIPNVNGEIDLINGPYQDGEYHLNGNQAVAYGRIRYVGSDYARVVRQQTVFAALVDKVTQLGWSDYPSVIQQMMPYCETSLDLSDVMGLAPILLTDFSISSISVPNADYETDLFDGLDSSNIYHMIYDTSGAAKRISAFIYEEDSP
;
A
#
# COMPACT_ATOMS: atom_id res chain seq x y z
N LEU A 1 -8.32 15.60 10.71
CA LEU A 1 -8.61 16.41 9.51
C LEU A 1 -9.05 15.53 8.35
N ALA A 2 -8.27 14.50 7.97
CA ALA A 2 -8.53 13.64 6.81
C ALA A 2 -9.95 13.05 6.78
N ILE A 3 -10.39 12.37 7.85
CA ILE A 3 -11.74 11.79 7.97
C ILE A 3 -12.83 12.82 7.69
N LYS A 4 -12.72 14.01 8.30
CA LYS A 4 -13.70 15.08 8.07
C LYS A 4 -13.74 15.50 6.60
N THR A 5 -12.58 15.65 5.98
CA THR A 5 -12.47 16.02 4.56
C THR A 5 -13.08 14.95 3.66
N LEU A 6 -12.76 13.68 3.88
CA LEU A 6 -13.32 12.56 3.11
C LEU A 6 -14.83 12.46 3.27
N ASN A 7 -15.33 12.50 4.51
CA ASN A 7 -16.76 12.43 4.79
C ASN A 7 -17.53 13.59 4.13
N GLN A 8 -16.97 14.81 4.16
CA GLN A 8 -17.63 15.99 3.57
C GLN A 8 -17.65 15.98 2.04
N ASN A 9 -16.53 15.54 1.40
CA ASN A 9 -16.45 15.58 -0.06
C ASN A 9 -17.09 14.37 -0.75
N PHE A 10 -17.09 13.23 -0.10
CA PHE A 10 -17.57 11.98 -0.71
C PHE A 10 -18.83 11.39 -0.04
N THR A 11 -19.43 12.14 0.88
CA THR A 11 -20.67 11.72 1.58
C THR A 11 -20.49 10.38 2.30
N LEU A 12 -19.32 10.18 2.92
CA LEU A 12 -18.99 8.97 3.67
C LEU A 12 -19.28 9.15 5.18
N ASP A 13 -19.40 8.05 5.90
CA ASP A 13 -19.52 8.00 7.36
C ASP A 13 -18.32 7.24 7.97
N ILE A 14 -17.12 7.66 7.62
CA ILE A 14 -15.87 7.11 8.20
C ILE A 14 -15.80 7.57 9.65
N ARG A 15 -15.71 6.62 10.59
CA ARG A 15 -15.59 6.86 12.03
C ARG A 15 -14.28 6.39 12.59
N ASN A 16 -13.74 5.33 12.03
CA ASN A 16 -12.53 4.69 12.51
C ASN A 16 -11.37 4.88 11.54
N TYR A 17 -10.17 4.76 12.06
CA TYR A 17 -8.94 4.85 11.26
C TYR A 17 -7.87 3.90 11.80
N VAL A 18 -6.98 3.52 10.91
CA VAL A 18 -5.69 2.92 11.21
C VAL A 18 -4.65 3.69 10.42
N THR A 19 -3.60 4.14 11.10
CA THR A 19 -2.47 4.82 10.48
C THR A 19 -1.18 4.05 10.78
N VAL A 20 -0.37 3.88 9.76
CA VAL A 20 0.97 3.31 9.88
C VAL A 20 1.95 4.23 9.14
N ASN A 21 3.14 4.42 9.68
CA ASN A 21 4.24 5.05 8.95
C ASN A 21 5.10 3.99 8.25
N PHE A 22 6.09 4.41 7.48
CA PHE A 22 6.92 3.50 6.71
C PHE A 22 7.69 2.49 7.57
N TYR A 23 8.22 2.92 8.72
CA TYR A 23 8.94 2.03 9.64
C TYR A 23 7.98 1.01 10.26
N GLN A 24 6.82 1.46 10.71
CA GLN A 24 5.79 0.59 11.26
C GLN A 24 5.29 -0.41 10.22
N MET A 25 5.14 0.01 8.95
CA MET A 25 4.76 -0.91 7.88
C MET A 25 5.84 -1.97 7.65
N ALA A 26 7.12 -1.62 7.68
CA ALA A 26 8.20 -2.58 7.57
C ALA A 26 8.16 -3.62 8.70
N GLU A 27 7.99 -3.17 9.95
CA GLU A 27 7.86 -4.06 11.11
C GLU A 27 6.64 -5.01 11.00
N ILE A 28 5.50 -4.52 10.46
CA ILE A 28 4.32 -5.34 10.21
C ILE A 28 4.64 -6.43 9.17
N VAL A 29 5.24 -6.07 8.05
CA VAL A 29 5.61 -7.03 7.00
C VAL A 29 6.57 -8.09 7.56
N ASP A 30 7.59 -7.67 8.32
CA ASP A 30 8.56 -8.59 8.93
C ASP A 30 7.92 -9.53 9.96
N ALA A 31 6.96 -9.03 10.74
CA ALA A 31 6.23 -9.83 11.71
C ALA A 31 5.37 -10.94 11.07
N PHE A 32 4.91 -10.73 9.82
CA PHE A 32 4.26 -11.76 9.00
C PHE A 32 5.25 -12.63 8.21
N GLY A 33 6.56 -12.43 8.40
CA GLY A 33 7.61 -13.19 7.72
C GLY A 33 7.82 -12.77 6.27
N GLY A 34 7.49 -11.52 5.90
CA GLY A 34 7.63 -11.00 4.55
C GLY A 34 6.41 -11.24 3.65
N VAL A 35 6.47 -10.71 2.44
CA VAL A 35 5.40 -10.82 1.42
C VAL A 35 5.99 -11.26 0.08
N ASP A 36 5.21 -12.05 -0.69
CA ASP A 36 5.62 -12.55 -2.00
C ASP A 36 4.96 -11.67 -3.08
N ILE A 37 5.76 -11.01 -3.93
CA ILE A 37 5.29 -10.06 -4.93
C ILE A 37 6.01 -10.30 -6.26
N GLN A 38 5.25 -10.26 -7.36
CA GLN A 38 5.79 -10.26 -8.71
C GLN A 38 6.38 -8.87 -9.03
N LEU A 39 7.65 -8.84 -9.37
CA LEU A 39 8.36 -7.62 -9.74
C LEU A 39 8.91 -7.73 -11.16
N THR A 40 8.93 -6.61 -11.87
CA THR A 40 9.72 -6.46 -13.09
C THR A 40 11.18 -6.12 -12.74
N ALA A 41 12.10 -6.37 -13.67
CA ALA A 41 13.51 -6.01 -13.52
C ALA A 41 13.70 -4.51 -13.19
N GLU A 42 12.89 -3.65 -13.80
CA GLU A 42 12.91 -2.21 -13.57
C GLU A 42 12.44 -1.85 -12.15
N GLU A 43 11.43 -2.57 -11.63
CA GLU A 43 10.97 -2.40 -10.26
C GLU A 43 12.00 -2.88 -9.24
N VAL A 44 12.71 -3.97 -9.50
CA VAL A 44 13.80 -4.44 -8.63
C VAL A 44 14.93 -3.41 -8.55
N TYR A 45 15.30 -2.82 -9.68
CA TYR A 45 16.29 -1.74 -9.71
C TYR A 45 15.80 -0.54 -8.87
N SER A 46 14.58 -0.06 -9.11
CA SER A 46 14.01 1.09 -8.41
C SER A 46 13.77 0.83 -6.91
N LEU A 47 13.46 -0.41 -6.54
CA LEU A 47 13.37 -0.85 -5.16
C LEU A 47 14.72 -0.70 -4.45
N ASN A 48 15.79 -1.20 -5.05
CA ASN A 48 17.16 -1.07 -4.51
C ASN A 48 17.59 0.39 -4.41
N GLU A 49 17.25 1.23 -5.39
CA GLU A 49 17.51 2.67 -5.34
C GLU A 49 16.78 3.33 -4.17
N ASN A 50 15.50 2.95 -3.91
CA ASN A 50 14.74 3.43 -2.77
C ASN A 50 15.31 2.92 -1.43
N LEU A 51 15.82 1.69 -1.35
CA LEU A 51 16.52 1.17 -0.17
C LEU A 51 17.77 1.99 0.11
N TRP A 52 18.55 2.32 -0.94
CA TRP A 52 19.71 3.17 -0.79
C TRP A 52 19.32 4.55 -0.25
N ASN A 53 18.27 5.17 -0.79
CA ASN A 53 17.76 6.45 -0.31
C ASN A 53 17.32 6.37 1.16
N LEU A 54 16.58 5.32 1.54
CA LEU A 54 16.19 5.07 2.93
C LEU A 54 17.39 4.96 3.86
N SER A 55 18.46 4.29 3.43
CA SER A 55 19.69 4.17 4.22
C SER A 55 20.39 5.51 4.47
N GLN A 56 20.21 6.48 3.55
CA GLN A 56 20.74 7.85 3.71
C GLN A 56 19.82 8.70 4.60
N GLU A 57 18.51 8.55 4.47
CA GLU A 57 17.50 9.27 5.28
C GLU A 57 17.58 8.84 6.76
N SER A 58 17.83 7.56 7.00
CA SER A 58 17.87 6.97 8.35
C SER A 58 19.00 5.93 8.45
N PRO A 59 20.24 6.39 8.78
CA PRO A 59 21.39 5.49 8.88
C PRO A 59 21.15 4.35 9.87
N GLY A 60 21.37 3.11 9.39
CA GLY A 60 21.19 1.88 10.17
C GLY A 60 19.79 1.25 10.07
N SER A 61 18.83 1.88 9.40
CA SER A 61 17.50 1.30 9.17
C SER A 61 17.51 0.24 8.05
N VAL A 62 18.45 0.32 7.12
CA VAL A 62 18.62 -0.62 6.00
C VAL A 62 19.99 -1.28 6.14
N VAL A 63 20.04 -2.59 5.98
CA VAL A 63 21.27 -3.39 6.02
C VAL A 63 21.59 -3.96 4.64
N SER A 64 22.84 -4.44 4.45
CA SER A 64 23.28 -4.93 3.14
C SER A 64 22.44 -6.10 2.60
N SER A 65 21.88 -6.91 3.48
CA SER A 65 21.01 -8.04 3.12
C SER A 65 19.62 -7.62 2.62
N ASP A 66 19.23 -6.35 2.80
CA ASP A 66 17.97 -5.85 2.26
C ASP A 66 18.04 -5.62 0.75
N PHE A 67 19.23 -5.40 0.21
CA PHE A 67 19.38 -5.19 -1.22
C PHE A 67 19.23 -6.50 -2.00
N ILE A 68 18.44 -6.46 -3.06
CA ILE A 68 18.24 -7.60 -3.96
C ILE A 68 19.43 -7.66 -4.90
N PRO A 69 20.19 -8.80 -4.94
CA PRO A 69 21.30 -8.93 -5.86
C PRO A 69 20.83 -9.05 -7.32
N ASN A 70 21.68 -8.63 -8.25
CA ASN A 70 21.45 -8.83 -9.67
C ASN A 70 21.62 -10.32 -10.06
N VAL A 71 21.41 -10.65 -11.34
CA VAL A 71 21.51 -12.04 -11.84
C VAL A 71 22.92 -12.66 -11.68
N ASN A 72 23.95 -11.84 -11.43
CA ASN A 72 25.33 -12.29 -11.16
C ASN A 72 25.59 -12.47 -9.66
N GLY A 73 24.61 -12.18 -8.79
CA GLY A 73 24.74 -12.24 -7.34
C GLY A 73 25.43 -11.00 -6.73
N GLU A 74 25.48 -9.89 -7.45
CA GLU A 74 26.11 -8.64 -7.01
C GLU A 74 25.05 -7.58 -6.72
N ILE A 75 25.34 -6.72 -5.74
CA ILE A 75 24.52 -5.52 -5.49
C ILE A 75 25.12 -4.38 -6.31
N ASP A 76 24.56 -4.13 -7.48
CA ASP A 76 24.98 -3.07 -8.40
C ASP A 76 23.79 -2.18 -8.75
N LEU A 77 23.74 -1.00 -8.12
CA LEU A 77 22.67 -0.02 -8.31
C LEU A 77 22.78 0.76 -9.63
N ILE A 78 23.85 0.56 -10.40
CA ILE A 78 24.12 1.33 -11.61
C ILE A 78 23.91 0.50 -12.89
N ASN A 79 24.37 -0.75 -12.90
CA ASN A 79 24.46 -1.57 -14.11
C ASN A 79 23.90 -2.99 -13.95
N GLY A 80 23.20 -3.26 -12.85
CA GLY A 80 22.75 -4.62 -12.59
C GLY A 80 21.76 -5.11 -13.64
N PRO A 81 22.02 -6.24 -14.31
CA PRO A 81 20.94 -6.94 -14.94
C PRO A 81 20.09 -7.59 -13.86
N TYR A 82 18.88 -7.05 -13.64
CA TYR A 82 17.84 -7.67 -12.83
C TYR A 82 16.90 -8.46 -13.74
N GLN A 83 16.03 -9.28 -13.17
CA GLN A 83 15.06 -10.07 -13.94
C GLN A 83 13.66 -9.96 -13.33
N ASP A 84 12.69 -10.18 -14.20
CA ASP A 84 11.29 -10.30 -13.76
C ASP A 84 11.12 -11.61 -12.96
N GLY A 85 10.32 -11.57 -11.92
CA GLY A 85 10.06 -12.78 -11.13
C GLY A 85 9.28 -12.51 -9.85
N GLU A 86 9.00 -13.59 -9.15
CA GLU A 86 8.43 -13.54 -7.81
C GLU A 86 9.55 -13.36 -6.80
N TYR A 87 9.40 -12.37 -5.95
CA TYR A 87 10.36 -12.02 -4.91
C TYR A 87 9.70 -12.08 -3.54
N HIS A 88 10.40 -12.71 -2.61
CA HIS A 88 10.03 -12.67 -1.20
C HIS A 88 10.63 -11.42 -0.56
N LEU A 89 9.79 -10.43 -0.27
CA LEU A 89 10.21 -9.13 0.23
C LEU A 89 10.12 -9.08 1.76
N ASN A 90 11.18 -8.63 2.41
CA ASN A 90 11.15 -8.22 3.81
C ASN A 90 10.48 -6.84 3.96
N GLY A 91 10.35 -6.35 5.20
CA GLY A 91 9.67 -5.09 5.50
C GLY A 91 10.28 -3.89 4.80
N ASN A 92 11.61 -3.75 4.83
CA ASN A 92 12.30 -2.65 4.16
C ASN A 92 12.12 -2.71 2.64
N GLN A 93 12.18 -3.89 2.05
CA GLN A 93 11.97 -4.10 0.62
C GLN A 93 10.52 -3.80 0.21
N ALA A 94 9.54 -4.24 0.98
CA ALA A 94 8.12 -3.95 0.71
C ALA A 94 7.81 -2.45 0.78
N VAL A 95 8.38 -1.74 1.75
CA VAL A 95 8.26 -0.29 1.86
C VAL A 95 8.97 0.41 0.68
N ALA A 96 10.17 -0.03 0.31
CA ALA A 96 10.91 0.51 -0.82
C ALA A 96 10.15 0.32 -2.15
N TYR A 97 9.52 -0.85 -2.34
CA TYR A 97 8.65 -1.13 -3.48
C TYR A 97 7.43 -0.20 -3.52
N GLY A 98 6.72 -0.02 -2.40
CA GLY A 98 5.58 0.89 -2.30
C GLY A 98 5.92 2.38 -2.49
N ARG A 99 7.21 2.73 -2.46
CA ARG A 99 7.72 4.10 -2.71
C ARG A 99 8.17 4.35 -4.15
N ILE A 100 8.18 3.36 -5.03
CA ILE A 100 8.60 3.53 -6.44
C ILE A 100 7.70 4.56 -7.13
N ARG A 101 8.33 5.60 -7.69
CA ARG A 101 7.64 6.70 -8.39
C ARG A 101 7.95 6.78 -9.87
N TYR A 102 9.15 6.37 -10.27
CA TYR A 102 9.67 6.61 -11.62
C TYR A 102 9.37 5.47 -12.59
N VAL A 103 8.80 4.36 -12.12
CA VAL A 103 8.33 3.25 -12.96
C VAL A 103 6.80 3.37 -13.09
N GLY A 104 6.35 3.86 -14.23
CA GLY A 104 4.93 4.15 -14.48
C GLY A 104 4.50 5.54 -13.97
N SER A 105 3.22 5.70 -13.72
CA SER A 105 2.59 6.94 -13.25
C SER A 105 2.51 6.99 -11.71
N ASP A 106 2.07 8.12 -11.16
CA ASP A 106 1.73 8.23 -9.72
C ASP A 106 0.63 7.22 -9.32
N TYR A 107 -0.25 6.83 -10.23
CA TYR A 107 -1.19 5.72 -10.04
C TYR A 107 -0.49 4.39 -9.81
N ALA A 108 0.59 4.12 -10.52
CA ALA A 108 1.37 2.88 -10.35
C ALA A 108 1.93 2.76 -8.92
N ARG A 109 2.28 3.88 -8.27
CA ARG A 109 2.68 3.89 -6.86
C ARG A 109 1.53 3.44 -5.94
N VAL A 110 0.32 3.94 -6.18
CA VAL A 110 -0.88 3.54 -5.41
C VAL A 110 -1.16 2.05 -5.60
N VAL A 111 -1.07 1.56 -6.83
CA VAL A 111 -1.22 0.12 -7.13
C VAL A 111 -0.20 -0.71 -6.38
N ARG A 112 1.08 -0.31 -6.32
CA ARG A 112 2.12 -1.02 -5.57
C ARG A 112 1.82 -1.08 -4.07
N GLN A 113 1.33 0.02 -3.49
CA GLN A 113 0.90 0.04 -2.09
C GLN A 113 -0.29 -0.91 -1.85
N GLN A 114 -1.26 -0.94 -2.76
CA GLN A 114 -2.37 -1.89 -2.72
C GLN A 114 -1.88 -3.33 -2.85
N THR A 115 -0.88 -3.60 -3.70
CA THR A 115 -0.26 -4.92 -3.85
C THR A 115 0.38 -5.40 -2.56
N VAL A 116 1.16 -4.55 -1.88
CA VAL A 116 1.74 -4.89 -0.55
C VAL A 116 0.63 -5.18 0.46
N PHE A 117 -0.41 -4.34 0.49
CA PHE A 117 -1.54 -4.54 1.40
C PHE A 117 -2.28 -5.85 1.12
N ALA A 118 -2.57 -6.15 -0.16
CA ALA A 118 -3.22 -7.40 -0.55
C ALA A 118 -2.38 -8.63 -0.15
N ALA A 119 -1.08 -8.60 -0.38
CA ALA A 119 -0.17 -9.67 0.02
C ALA A 119 -0.13 -9.88 1.54
N LEU A 120 -0.21 -8.80 2.33
CA LEU A 120 -0.35 -8.89 3.80
C LEU A 120 -1.68 -9.52 4.20
N VAL A 121 -2.78 -9.13 3.57
CA VAL A 121 -4.09 -9.73 3.86
C VAL A 121 -4.10 -11.20 3.52
N ASP A 122 -3.49 -11.61 2.41
CA ASP A 122 -3.35 -13.04 2.07
C ASP A 122 -2.59 -13.81 3.16
N LYS A 123 -1.53 -13.23 3.74
CA LYS A 123 -0.85 -13.85 4.90
C LYS A 123 -1.77 -13.97 6.11
N VAL A 124 -2.55 -12.94 6.42
CA VAL A 124 -3.51 -12.94 7.52
C VAL A 124 -4.57 -14.03 7.33
N THR A 125 -5.15 -14.16 6.13
CA THR A 125 -6.19 -15.16 5.85
C THR A 125 -5.68 -16.62 5.95
N GLN A 126 -4.37 -16.84 5.84
CA GLN A 126 -3.75 -18.15 5.99
C GLN A 126 -3.51 -18.53 7.47
N LEU A 127 -3.68 -17.61 8.41
CA LEU A 127 -3.51 -17.88 9.83
C LEU A 127 -4.64 -18.77 10.37
N GLY A 128 -4.32 -19.59 11.36
CA GLY A 128 -5.33 -20.30 12.13
C GLY A 128 -6.11 -19.34 13.04
N TRP A 129 -7.40 -19.64 13.27
CA TRP A 129 -8.24 -18.84 14.16
C TRP A 129 -7.61 -18.59 15.55
N SER A 130 -6.90 -19.58 16.09
CA SER A 130 -6.20 -19.48 17.37
C SER A 130 -5.08 -18.45 17.38
N ASP A 131 -4.56 -18.08 16.23
CA ASP A 131 -3.37 -17.21 16.10
C ASP A 131 -3.74 -15.73 16.03
N TYR A 132 -4.97 -15.41 15.59
CA TYR A 132 -5.44 -14.03 15.44
C TYR A 132 -5.25 -13.15 16.68
N PRO A 133 -5.62 -13.60 17.90
CA PRO A 133 -5.44 -12.75 19.09
C PRO A 133 -3.98 -12.36 19.32
N SER A 134 -3.07 -13.31 19.11
CA SER A 134 -1.63 -13.09 19.28
C SER A 134 -1.07 -12.13 18.23
N VAL A 135 -1.45 -12.34 16.97
CA VAL A 135 -1.01 -11.49 15.85
C VAL A 135 -1.54 -10.06 16.01
N ILE A 136 -2.82 -9.89 16.30
CA ILE A 136 -3.42 -8.58 16.52
C ILE A 136 -2.72 -7.86 17.68
N GLN A 137 -2.49 -8.53 18.81
CA GLN A 137 -1.80 -7.95 19.95
C GLN A 137 -0.36 -7.55 19.60
N GLN A 138 0.32 -8.32 18.75
CA GLN A 138 1.67 -8.00 18.27
C GLN A 138 1.68 -6.82 17.29
N MET A 139 0.63 -6.66 16.47
CA MET A 139 0.53 -5.58 15.46
C MET A 139 0.08 -4.24 16.03
N MET A 140 -0.73 -4.24 17.09
CA MET A 140 -1.27 -3.01 17.69
C MET A 140 -0.21 -1.95 18.01
N PRO A 141 1.00 -2.25 18.51
CA PRO A 141 2.05 -1.26 18.76
C PRO A 141 2.57 -0.58 17.48
N TYR A 142 2.41 -1.20 16.31
CA TYR A 142 2.85 -0.65 15.02
C TYR A 142 1.77 0.16 14.31
N CYS A 143 0.62 0.38 14.95
CA CYS A 143 -0.49 1.13 14.37
C CYS A 143 -0.92 2.25 15.31
N GLU A 144 -1.24 3.42 14.73
CA GLU A 144 -2.06 4.41 15.42
C GLU A 144 -3.52 4.23 14.96
N THR A 145 -4.41 3.91 15.88
CA THR A 145 -5.80 3.57 15.53
C THR A 145 -6.80 4.09 16.56
N SER A 146 -8.03 4.33 16.11
CA SER A 146 -9.19 4.58 16.98
C SER A 146 -9.88 3.31 17.45
N LEU A 147 -9.50 2.14 16.89
CA LEU A 147 -10.06 0.84 17.25
C LEU A 147 -9.36 0.30 18.49
N ASP A 148 -10.12 -0.28 19.40
CA ASP A 148 -9.56 -1.07 20.49
C ASP A 148 -9.41 -2.56 20.08
N LEU A 149 -8.76 -3.35 20.95
CA LEU A 149 -8.55 -4.78 20.68
C LEU A 149 -9.87 -5.54 20.48
N SER A 150 -10.92 -5.14 21.21
CA SER A 150 -12.26 -5.75 21.11
C SER A 150 -12.89 -5.46 19.75
N ASP A 151 -12.75 -4.23 19.25
CA ASP A 151 -13.24 -3.84 17.93
C ASP A 151 -12.58 -4.68 16.84
N VAL A 152 -11.24 -4.80 16.87
CA VAL A 152 -10.47 -5.56 15.87
C VAL A 152 -10.81 -7.05 15.95
N MET A 153 -10.92 -7.61 17.16
CA MET A 153 -11.33 -9.01 17.34
C MET A 153 -12.77 -9.25 16.86
N GLY A 154 -13.64 -8.25 16.95
CA GLY A 154 -15.00 -8.32 16.41
C GLY A 154 -15.07 -8.39 14.89
N LEU A 155 -14.02 -7.90 14.18
CA LEU A 155 -13.91 -7.99 12.72
C LEU A 155 -13.29 -9.31 12.24
N ALA A 156 -12.55 -10.01 13.10
CA ALA A 156 -11.84 -11.23 12.72
C ALA A 156 -12.73 -12.34 12.10
N PRO A 157 -14.01 -12.53 12.47
CA PRO A 157 -14.88 -13.50 11.81
C PRO A 157 -15.07 -13.27 10.31
N ILE A 158 -14.92 -12.03 9.82
CA ILE A 158 -15.03 -11.70 8.39
C ILE A 158 -13.93 -12.43 7.59
N LEU A 159 -12.73 -12.56 8.16
CA LEU A 159 -11.60 -13.26 7.53
C LEU A 159 -11.80 -14.78 7.42
N LEU A 160 -12.79 -15.34 8.10
CA LEU A 160 -13.15 -16.75 8.02
C LEU A 160 -14.20 -17.06 6.95
N THR A 161 -14.76 -16.04 6.34
CA THR A 161 -15.70 -16.18 5.21
C THR A 161 -14.93 -16.26 3.90
N ASP A 162 -15.65 -16.42 2.79
CA ASP A 162 -15.07 -16.31 1.44
C ASP A 162 -14.71 -14.84 1.18
N PHE A 163 -13.53 -14.44 1.69
CA PHE A 163 -13.09 -13.06 1.74
C PHE A 163 -12.34 -12.69 0.47
N SER A 164 -12.74 -11.61 -0.16
CA SER A 164 -12.03 -11.05 -1.31
C SER A 164 -11.79 -9.56 -1.11
N ILE A 165 -10.69 -9.05 -1.66
CA ILE A 165 -10.38 -7.63 -1.66
C ILE A 165 -10.62 -7.07 -3.06
N SER A 166 -11.45 -6.03 -3.11
CA SER A 166 -11.58 -5.18 -4.29
C SER A 166 -11.12 -3.77 -3.98
N SER A 167 -10.60 -3.07 -4.96
CA SER A 167 -10.13 -1.69 -4.79
C SER A 167 -10.61 -0.78 -5.91
N ILE A 168 -10.83 0.47 -5.58
CA ILE A 168 -11.15 1.54 -6.51
C ILE A 168 -10.24 2.73 -6.24
N SER A 169 -9.76 3.37 -7.30
CA SER A 169 -8.99 4.62 -7.22
C SER A 169 -9.86 5.79 -7.67
N VAL A 170 -9.80 6.89 -6.92
CA VAL A 170 -10.52 8.13 -7.22
C VAL A 170 -9.56 9.30 -6.99
N PRO A 171 -9.40 10.20 -7.98
CA PRO A 171 -9.94 10.14 -9.34
C PRO A 171 -9.33 9.00 -10.17
N ASN A 172 -9.98 8.65 -11.27
CA ASN A 172 -9.49 7.66 -12.23
C ASN A 172 -9.76 8.15 -13.65
N ALA A 173 -8.72 8.26 -14.46
CA ALA A 173 -8.79 8.79 -15.81
C ALA A 173 -9.73 8.02 -16.75
N ASP A 174 -10.02 6.74 -16.46
CA ASP A 174 -10.95 5.94 -17.26
C ASP A 174 -12.43 6.35 -17.06
N TYR A 175 -12.72 7.06 -15.96
CA TYR A 175 -14.07 7.47 -15.57
C TYR A 175 -14.27 8.98 -15.52
N GLU A 176 -13.19 9.76 -15.35
CA GLU A 176 -13.25 11.22 -15.31
C GLU A 176 -12.82 11.82 -16.65
N THR A 177 -13.81 12.26 -17.46
CA THR A 177 -13.55 12.92 -18.77
C THR A 177 -12.91 14.30 -18.63
N ASP A 178 -13.11 14.96 -17.49
CA ASP A 178 -12.64 16.33 -17.22
C ASP A 178 -11.52 16.36 -16.16
N LEU A 179 -10.80 15.23 -16.01
CA LEU A 179 -9.67 15.16 -15.09
C LEU A 179 -8.53 16.06 -15.60
N PHE A 180 -8.20 17.06 -14.80
CA PHE A 180 -6.96 17.80 -14.95
C PHE A 180 -5.98 17.39 -13.84
N ASP A 181 -4.84 16.88 -14.24
CA ASP A 181 -3.76 16.41 -13.36
C ASP A 181 -2.45 17.03 -13.86
N GLY A 182 -2.03 18.13 -13.27
CA GLY A 182 -0.85 18.84 -13.74
C GLY A 182 -0.61 20.22 -13.12
N LEU A 183 0.34 20.93 -13.69
CA LEU A 183 0.72 22.28 -13.26
C LEU A 183 -0.09 23.33 -14.04
N ASP A 184 -0.56 24.35 -13.35
CA ASP A 184 -1.17 25.53 -13.97
C ASP A 184 -0.11 26.51 -14.52
N SER A 185 -0.57 27.63 -15.09
CA SER A 185 0.31 28.66 -15.65
C SER A 185 1.21 29.34 -14.60
N SER A 186 0.93 29.16 -13.31
CA SER A 186 1.70 29.68 -12.18
C SER A 186 2.65 28.63 -11.59
N ASN A 187 2.80 27.48 -12.26
CA ASN A 187 3.60 26.34 -11.82
C ASN A 187 3.11 25.74 -10.48
N ILE A 188 1.80 25.84 -10.22
CA ILE A 188 1.14 25.22 -9.07
C ILE A 188 0.43 23.95 -9.55
N TYR A 189 0.68 22.83 -8.85
CA TYR A 189 0.05 21.57 -9.16
C TYR A 189 -1.41 21.55 -8.72
N HIS A 190 -2.29 21.14 -9.62
CA HIS A 190 -3.70 20.92 -9.37
C HIS A 190 -4.16 19.55 -9.85
N MET A 191 -5.06 18.96 -9.09
CA MET A 191 -5.84 17.80 -9.51
C MET A 191 -7.32 18.21 -9.43
N ILE A 192 -7.95 18.38 -10.57
CA ILE A 192 -9.35 18.87 -10.68
C ILE A 192 -10.17 17.76 -11.34
N TYR A 193 -11.26 17.37 -10.73
CA TYR A 193 -12.17 16.33 -11.23
C TYR A 193 -13.58 16.51 -10.65
N ASP A 194 -14.56 15.81 -11.21
CA ASP A 194 -15.94 15.79 -10.68
C ASP A 194 -16.02 15.02 -9.37
N THR A 195 -15.97 15.75 -8.26
CA THR A 195 -16.08 15.16 -6.91
C THR A 195 -17.45 14.56 -6.64
N SER A 196 -18.52 15.05 -7.29
CA SER A 196 -19.89 14.51 -7.14
C SER A 196 -20.01 13.16 -7.83
N GLY A 197 -19.50 13.03 -9.07
CA GLY A 197 -19.43 11.76 -9.76
C GLY A 197 -18.55 10.74 -9.04
N ALA A 198 -17.40 11.20 -8.53
CA ALA A 198 -16.51 10.38 -7.70
C ALA A 198 -17.21 9.86 -6.44
N ALA A 199 -17.97 10.69 -5.72
CA ALA A 199 -18.74 10.29 -4.55
C ALA A 199 -19.77 9.20 -4.88
N LYS A 200 -20.46 9.32 -6.02
CA LYS A 200 -21.42 8.29 -6.47
C LYS A 200 -20.72 6.95 -6.78
N ARG A 201 -19.56 6.99 -7.45
CA ARG A 201 -18.80 5.76 -7.74
C ARG A 201 -18.29 5.08 -6.46
N ILE A 202 -17.82 5.87 -5.49
CA ILE A 202 -17.41 5.33 -4.18
C ILE A 202 -18.61 4.70 -3.47
N SER A 203 -19.77 5.36 -3.46
CA SER A 203 -21.00 4.82 -2.86
C SER A 203 -21.44 3.52 -3.53
N ALA A 204 -21.50 3.50 -4.85
CA ALA A 204 -21.85 2.30 -5.62
C ALA A 204 -20.87 1.15 -5.33
N PHE A 205 -19.56 1.42 -5.26
CA PHE A 205 -18.55 0.43 -4.95
C PHE A 205 -18.67 -0.15 -3.52
N ILE A 206 -18.96 0.71 -2.51
CA ILE A 206 -19.05 0.27 -1.12
C ILE A 206 -20.35 -0.49 -0.85
N TYR A 207 -21.47 -0.08 -1.45
CA TYR A 207 -22.78 -0.61 -1.17
C TYR A 207 -23.29 -1.58 -2.23
N GLU A 208 -22.45 -1.95 -3.20
CA GLU A 208 -22.80 -2.86 -4.32
C GLU A 208 -24.07 -2.40 -5.06
N GLU A 209 -24.27 -1.10 -5.15
CA GLU A 209 -25.37 -0.52 -5.92
C GLU A 209 -25.01 -0.61 -7.40
N ASP A 210 -25.97 -1.08 -8.24
CA ASP A 210 -25.81 -1.07 -9.68
C ASP A 210 -25.47 0.35 -10.14
N SER A 211 -24.31 0.51 -10.78
CA SER A 211 -23.93 1.81 -11.34
C SER A 211 -24.96 2.23 -12.37
N PRO A 212 -25.48 3.47 -12.31
CA PRO A 212 -26.45 3.96 -13.29
C PRO A 212 -25.86 4.09 -14.68
#